data_f768e5f168d37104d3f6851ce87befab
#
_entry.id   f768e5f168d37104d3f6851ce87befab
#
_cell.length_a   1.000
_cell.length_b   1.000
_cell.length_c   1.000
_cell.angle_alpha   90.00
_cell.angle_beta   90.00
_cell.angle_gamma   90.00
#
_symmetry.space_group_name_H-M   'P 1'
#
loop_
_entity.id
_entity.type
_entity.pdbx_description
1 polymer ?
#
loop_
_entity_poly.entity_id
_entity_poly.type
_entity_poly.pdbx_seq_one_letter_code
_entity_poly.pdbx_strand_id
1 'polypeptide(L)'
;MSAVSWAQDAFFDGPEVDSLDGGTTSSGPLWHAISPRWGHSMHTMCSYHGMFPARLANYFVQKYSKVGDVVLDPFSGRGTTALQARMSGRQIIGNDLSPLAYVLTRAKANPPSWLSVLKAVDDLERAFNRRKRKVGDVSADIKMLFHERTLTQLVFIKERLLSRPIAAWSSEMFMIAGSLAGIMHGAWRMDGTSLYLSISMPNTFSMSPTYVRKFIAEHGLEKLPQDVFERLRDKLARLYLDDIAGTIGEVFQEDATKLMGKGPLKPGTVDLVVTSPPYLQVVNYGTANWIRLWLLGLDEVSREQGEGRKNLDAKLDHNHRYQGFKDFMLRTLKGIERVLKKHGVAIVVIGDVANPGDAEALALAGTVWEELEDQTGLESMELIEDYLKTENKVSRIWGETKGEATNRDCALVLKRRGSDPFISDGEISWEEPYKDAGPDAAHSRLREIREAS
;
A
#
# COMPACT_ATOMS: atom_id res chain seq x y z
N MET A 1 -31.75 1.24 -24.59
CA MET A 1 -31.33 1.42 -23.18
C MET A 1 -30.65 0.11 -22.78
N SER A 2 -29.40 -0.04 -23.10
CA SER A 2 -28.59 -1.21 -22.73
C SER A 2 -27.65 -0.74 -21.62
N ALA A 3 -27.89 -1.22 -20.41
CA ALA A 3 -27.03 -1.02 -19.27
C ALA A 3 -25.64 -1.62 -19.57
N VAL A 4 -24.64 -0.79 -19.49
CA VAL A 4 -23.23 -1.20 -19.62
C VAL A 4 -22.85 -1.93 -18.34
N SER A 5 -22.89 -3.24 -18.40
CA SER A 5 -22.41 -4.17 -17.37
C SER A 5 -20.90 -4.39 -17.57
N TRP A 6 -20.07 -3.45 -17.09
CA TRP A 6 -18.63 -3.72 -17.10
C TRP A 6 -17.93 -2.80 -16.11
N ALA A 7 -17.74 -3.19 -14.96
CA ALA A 7 -16.80 -2.64 -13.97
C ALA A 7 -17.12 -3.10 -12.54
N GLN A 8 -18.00 -4.09 -12.34
CA GLN A 8 -18.34 -4.55 -10.99
C GLN A 8 -17.33 -5.54 -10.40
N ASP A 9 -16.50 -6.20 -11.22
CA ASP A 9 -15.78 -7.40 -10.79
C ASP A 9 -14.27 -7.22 -10.52
N ALA A 10 -13.72 -6.01 -10.67
CA ALA A 10 -12.26 -5.89 -10.70
C ALA A 10 -11.55 -5.86 -9.35
N PHE A 11 -12.24 -5.69 -8.20
CA PHE A 11 -11.53 -5.51 -6.94
C PHE A 11 -12.14 -6.17 -5.68
N PHE A 12 -13.37 -6.69 -5.74
CA PHE A 12 -13.98 -7.33 -4.58
C PHE A 12 -14.80 -8.60 -4.87
N ASP A 13 -15.16 -8.86 -6.13
CA ASP A 13 -15.82 -10.10 -6.57
C ASP A 13 -15.04 -10.66 -7.76
N GLY A 14 -13.95 -11.40 -7.48
CA GLY A 14 -13.50 -12.43 -8.42
C GLY A 14 -14.46 -13.60 -8.32
N PRO A 15 -14.63 -14.39 -9.39
CA PRO A 15 -15.54 -15.53 -9.38
C PRO A 15 -15.24 -16.42 -8.19
N GLU A 16 -16.30 -16.98 -7.58
CA GLU A 16 -16.19 -18.09 -6.65
C GLU A 16 -15.22 -19.10 -7.27
N VAL A 17 -14.11 -19.33 -6.57
CA VAL A 17 -13.20 -20.40 -6.97
C VAL A 17 -13.93 -21.67 -6.61
N ASP A 18 -14.48 -22.32 -7.63
CA ASP A 18 -14.96 -23.71 -7.50
C ASP A 18 -13.92 -24.50 -6.71
N SER A 19 -14.40 -25.27 -5.75
CA SER A 19 -13.65 -26.23 -4.98
C SER A 19 -12.73 -27.01 -5.92
N LEU A 20 -11.41 -26.81 -5.78
CA LEU A 20 -10.41 -27.61 -6.49
C LEU A 20 -10.45 -29.04 -5.97
N ASP A 21 -11.33 -29.85 -6.54
CA ASP A 21 -11.18 -31.28 -6.56
C ASP A 21 -10.11 -31.66 -7.60
N GLY A 22 -9.14 -32.44 -7.15
CA GLY A 22 -8.33 -33.31 -8.03
C GLY A 22 -7.00 -32.76 -8.53
N GLY A 23 -5.94 -32.99 -7.74
CA GLY A 23 -4.65 -33.50 -8.21
C GLY A 23 -4.01 -32.89 -9.47
N THR A 24 -3.34 -31.73 -9.32
CA THR A 24 -2.15 -31.43 -10.11
C THR A 24 -1.15 -30.72 -9.21
N THR A 25 0.05 -31.29 -9.07
CA THR A 25 1.19 -30.66 -8.42
C THR A 25 1.50 -29.32 -9.11
N SER A 26 1.02 -28.21 -8.54
CA SER A 26 1.39 -26.87 -9.02
C SER A 26 2.83 -26.64 -8.64
N SER A 27 3.69 -26.50 -9.62
CA SER A 27 5.13 -26.15 -9.47
C SER A 27 5.35 -24.67 -9.08
N GLY A 28 4.43 -24.04 -8.41
CA GLY A 28 4.48 -22.64 -8.01
C GLY A 28 4.93 -22.46 -6.54
N PRO A 29 5.32 -21.24 -6.14
CA PRO A 29 5.69 -20.93 -4.77
C PRO A 29 4.59 -21.30 -3.76
N LEU A 30 4.99 -21.74 -2.55
CA LEU A 30 4.07 -22.27 -1.52
C LEU A 30 2.91 -21.30 -1.17
N TRP A 31 3.14 -19.97 -1.25
CA TRP A 31 2.08 -18.99 -0.98
C TRP A 31 0.99 -18.92 -2.05
N HIS A 32 1.17 -19.56 -3.22
CA HIS A 32 0.13 -19.60 -4.25
C HIS A 32 -1.08 -20.44 -3.86
N ALA A 33 -0.90 -21.41 -2.99
CA ALA A 33 -2.01 -22.22 -2.45
C ALA A 33 -2.90 -21.42 -1.49
N ILE A 34 -2.47 -20.23 -1.07
CA ILE A 34 -3.18 -19.37 -0.13
C ILE A 34 -3.96 -18.30 -0.90
N SER A 35 -5.18 -17.99 -0.45
CA SER A 35 -6.02 -16.95 -1.06
C SER A 35 -5.26 -15.63 -1.25
N PRO A 36 -5.36 -14.95 -2.40
CA PRO A 36 -4.81 -13.60 -2.58
C PRO A 36 -5.36 -12.57 -1.58
N ARG A 37 -6.52 -12.82 -1.01
CA ARG A 37 -7.19 -11.97 -0.01
C ARG A 37 -6.78 -12.32 1.43
N TRP A 38 -6.00 -13.38 1.62
CA TRP A 38 -5.51 -13.78 2.93
C TRP A 38 -4.77 -12.64 3.64
N GLY A 39 -4.96 -12.54 4.93
CA GLY A 39 -4.24 -11.62 5.81
C GLY A 39 -5.15 -10.76 6.68
N HIS A 40 -4.55 -10.03 7.60
CA HIS A 40 -5.23 -9.18 8.59
C HIS A 40 -6.07 -8.08 7.92
N SER A 41 -7.22 -7.76 8.50
CA SER A 41 -8.16 -6.73 8.02
C SER A 41 -7.51 -5.36 7.72
N MET A 42 -6.46 -4.99 8.46
CA MET A 42 -5.71 -3.75 8.21
C MET A 42 -4.99 -3.71 6.86
N HIS A 43 -4.78 -4.84 6.17
CA HIS A 43 -4.28 -4.81 4.79
C HIS A 43 -5.25 -4.12 3.83
N THR A 44 -6.53 -4.07 4.18
CA THR A 44 -7.57 -3.39 3.39
C THR A 44 -7.64 -1.86 3.62
N MET A 45 -6.75 -1.28 4.46
CA MET A 45 -6.80 0.14 4.84
C MET A 45 -6.85 1.07 3.64
N CYS A 46 -5.93 0.90 2.70
CA CYS A 46 -5.83 1.70 1.50
C CYS A 46 -5.21 0.86 0.37
N SER A 47 -5.76 0.95 -0.83
CA SER A 47 -5.13 0.39 -2.03
C SER A 47 -3.87 1.21 -2.38
N TYR A 48 -2.82 0.54 -2.83
CA TYR A 48 -1.55 1.14 -3.18
C TYR A 48 -0.93 0.42 -4.39
N HIS A 49 -0.35 1.14 -5.33
CA HIS A 49 0.30 0.54 -6.49
C HIS A 49 1.59 -0.19 -6.11
N GLY A 50 1.93 -1.25 -6.85
CA GLY A 50 3.18 -1.97 -6.65
C GLY A 50 3.26 -2.73 -5.33
N MET A 51 2.12 -3.13 -4.76
CA MET A 51 2.07 -3.90 -3.52
C MET A 51 2.10 -5.40 -3.79
N PHE A 52 2.93 -6.12 -3.04
CA PHE A 52 2.83 -7.57 -2.97
C PHE A 52 1.79 -8.04 -1.94
N PRO A 53 1.24 -9.27 -2.08
CA PRO A 53 0.22 -9.78 -1.17
C PRO A 53 0.77 -10.09 0.23
N ALA A 54 -0.10 -10.04 1.24
CA ALA A 54 0.26 -10.35 2.63
C ALA A 54 0.85 -11.76 2.80
N ARG A 55 0.34 -12.73 2.06
CA ARG A 55 0.80 -14.13 2.06
C ARG A 55 2.29 -14.26 1.68
N LEU A 56 2.77 -13.44 0.73
CA LEU A 56 4.19 -13.41 0.34
C LEU A 56 5.05 -12.90 1.50
N ALA A 57 4.69 -11.76 2.09
CA ALA A 57 5.40 -11.23 3.25
C ALA A 57 5.39 -12.20 4.43
N ASN A 58 4.25 -12.86 4.70
CA ASN A 58 4.12 -13.86 5.75
C ASN A 58 5.10 -15.02 5.57
N TYR A 59 5.16 -15.55 4.34
CA TYR A 59 6.09 -16.63 4.01
C TYR A 59 7.53 -16.26 4.33
N PHE A 60 8.01 -15.16 3.79
CA PHE A 60 9.40 -14.75 3.97
C PHE A 60 9.74 -14.37 5.40
N VAL A 61 8.83 -13.69 6.11
CA VAL A 61 9.02 -13.34 7.52
C VAL A 61 9.16 -14.60 8.38
N GLN A 62 8.33 -15.61 8.19
CA GLN A 62 8.42 -16.85 8.95
C GLN A 62 9.62 -17.71 8.54
N LYS A 63 9.94 -17.76 7.24
CA LYS A 63 11.02 -18.60 6.71
C LYS A 63 12.41 -18.11 7.10
N TYR A 64 12.62 -16.78 7.14
CA TYR A 64 13.98 -16.21 7.29
C TYR A 64 14.16 -15.36 8.55
N SER A 65 13.23 -15.42 9.50
CA SER A 65 13.38 -14.75 10.79
C SER A 65 12.67 -15.50 11.90
N LYS A 66 13.02 -15.20 13.14
CA LYS A 66 12.37 -15.69 14.36
C LYS A 66 11.75 -14.54 15.16
N VAL A 67 10.89 -14.89 16.12
CA VAL A 67 10.29 -13.90 17.04
C VAL A 67 11.39 -13.07 17.72
N GLY A 68 11.20 -11.75 17.74
CA GLY A 68 12.14 -10.78 18.28
C GLY A 68 13.17 -10.23 17.28
N ASP A 69 13.33 -10.87 16.11
CA ASP A 69 14.23 -10.37 15.07
C ASP A 69 13.76 -9.04 14.47
N VAL A 70 14.70 -8.28 13.93
CA VAL A 70 14.46 -7.00 13.27
C VAL A 70 14.20 -7.21 11.78
N VAL A 71 13.00 -6.82 11.34
CA VAL A 71 12.58 -6.86 9.93
C VAL A 71 12.53 -5.44 9.37
N LEU A 72 13.22 -5.20 8.28
CA LEU A 72 13.26 -3.91 7.57
C LEU A 72 12.52 -3.99 6.24
N ASP A 73 11.69 -2.99 5.96
CA ASP A 73 11.17 -2.70 4.62
C ASP A 73 11.49 -1.25 4.25
N PRO A 74 12.56 -1.00 3.46
CA PRO A 74 12.99 0.34 3.09
C PRO A 74 12.10 1.02 2.03
N PHE A 75 11.17 0.29 1.39
CA PHE A 75 10.19 0.78 0.42
C PHE A 75 8.80 0.28 0.81
N SER A 76 8.36 0.63 2.01
CA SER A 76 7.25 -0.03 2.70
C SER A 76 5.87 0.16 2.06
N GLY A 77 5.71 1.12 1.15
CA GLY A 77 4.46 1.35 0.45
C GLY A 77 3.26 1.42 1.38
N ARG A 78 2.32 0.48 1.24
CA ARG A 78 1.17 0.41 2.15
C ARG A 78 1.45 -0.28 3.50
N GLY A 79 2.69 -0.70 3.78
CA GLY A 79 3.09 -1.34 5.04
C GLY A 79 2.69 -2.82 5.16
N THR A 80 2.80 -3.59 4.08
CA THR A 80 2.48 -5.03 4.09
C THR A 80 3.46 -5.81 4.95
N THR A 81 4.76 -5.67 4.71
CA THR A 81 5.83 -6.30 5.50
C THR A 81 5.75 -5.87 6.96
N ALA A 82 5.55 -4.57 7.21
CA ALA A 82 5.47 -4.02 8.56
C ALA A 82 4.36 -4.66 9.38
N LEU A 83 3.16 -4.84 8.79
CA LEU A 83 2.04 -5.47 9.47
C LEU A 83 2.31 -6.97 9.74
N GLN A 84 2.82 -7.71 8.75
CA GLN A 84 3.09 -9.13 8.90
C GLN A 84 4.19 -9.40 9.93
N ALA A 85 5.27 -8.64 9.91
CA ALA A 85 6.34 -8.75 10.90
C ALA A 85 5.81 -8.46 12.32
N ARG A 86 4.99 -7.38 12.47
CA ARG A 86 4.34 -7.05 13.73
C ARG A 86 3.50 -8.21 14.27
N MET A 87 2.59 -8.75 13.45
CA MET A 87 1.68 -9.84 13.83
C MET A 87 2.43 -11.11 14.24
N SER A 88 3.60 -11.32 13.66
CA SER A 88 4.47 -12.48 13.95
C SER A 88 5.47 -12.22 15.09
N GLY A 89 5.36 -11.13 15.84
CA GLY A 89 6.22 -10.83 16.98
C GLY A 89 7.64 -10.36 16.62
N ARG A 90 7.89 -9.88 15.40
CA ARG A 90 9.17 -9.29 14.98
C ARG A 90 9.17 -7.80 15.26
N GLN A 91 10.37 -7.24 15.45
CA GLN A 91 10.55 -5.79 15.50
C GLN A 91 10.56 -5.24 14.09
N ILE A 92 9.93 -4.08 13.87
CA ILE A 92 9.71 -3.52 12.54
C ILE A 92 10.48 -2.25 12.36
N ILE A 93 11.15 -2.13 11.23
CA ILE A 93 11.64 -0.88 10.68
C ILE A 93 11.02 -0.69 9.30
N GLY A 94 10.13 0.29 9.15
CA GLY A 94 9.54 0.68 7.87
C GLY A 94 10.13 1.99 7.38
N ASN A 95 10.20 2.16 6.06
CA ASN A 95 10.58 3.44 5.47
C ASN A 95 9.91 3.62 4.11
N ASP A 96 9.55 4.85 3.78
CA ASP A 96 9.18 5.21 2.42
C ASP A 96 9.35 6.72 2.21
N LEU A 97 9.70 7.12 1.01
CA LEU A 97 9.83 8.54 0.66
C LEU A 97 8.45 9.22 0.50
N SER A 98 7.43 8.45 0.10
CA SER A 98 6.07 8.92 -0.08
C SER A 98 5.41 9.24 1.28
N PRO A 99 4.88 10.46 1.48
CA PRO A 99 4.16 10.78 2.72
C PRO A 99 2.92 9.92 2.92
N LEU A 100 2.25 9.47 1.85
CA LEU A 100 1.13 8.54 1.96
C LEU A 100 1.58 7.18 2.47
N ALA A 101 2.63 6.61 1.90
CA ALA A 101 3.19 5.34 2.34
C ALA A 101 3.67 5.41 3.81
N TYR A 102 4.35 6.50 4.18
CA TYR A 102 4.74 6.75 5.56
C TYR A 102 3.54 6.72 6.52
N VAL A 103 2.43 7.42 6.18
CA VAL A 103 1.20 7.43 6.99
C VAL A 103 0.60 6.02 7.10
N LEU A 104 0.49 5.29 6.00
CA LEU A 104 -0.09 3.95 5.97
C LEU A 104 0.74 2.96 6.78
N THR A 105 2.07 3.02 6.65
CA THR A 105 2.99 2.15 7.39
C THR A 105 3.00 2.48 8.88
N ARG A 106 3.01 3.77 9.26
CA ARG A 106 2.90 4.21 10.67
C ARG A 106 1.62 3.73 11.33
N ALA A 107 0.49 3.85 10.64
CA ALA A 107 -0.82 3.40 11.16
C ALA A 107 -0.84 1.89 11.46
N LYS A 108 -0.15 1.08 10.66
CA LYS A 108 -0.06 -0.38 10.81
C LYS A 108 1.04 -0.83 11.77
N ALA A 109 2.17 -0.14 11.79
CA ALA A 109 3.26 -0.44 12.71
C ALA A 109 2.90 -0.11 14.17
N ASN A 110 2.09 0.94 14.38
CA ASN A 110 1.71 1.43 15.71
C ASN A 110 0.22 1.78 15.77
N PRO A 111 -0.70 0.82 15.56
CA PRO A 111 -2.13 1.10 15.61
C PRO A 111 -2.55 1.52 17.03
N PRO A 112 -3.41 2.54 17.18
CA PRO A 112 -4.03 2.87 18.46
C PRO A 112 -5.03 1.78 18.88
N SER A 113 -5.47 1.80 20.13
CA SER A 113 -6.61 0.97 20.52
C SER A 113 -7.90 1.42 19.80
N TRP A 114 -8.83 0.49 19.63
CA TRP A 114 -10.14 0.76 19.05
C TRP A 114 -10.85 1.95 19.71
N LEU A 115 -10.96 1.92 21.05
CA LEU A 115 -11.61 2.98 21.82
C LEU A 115 -10.91 4.33 21.68
N SER A 116 -9.57 4.33 21.60
CA SER A 116 -8.79 5.56 21.43
C SER A 116 -9.04 6.23 20.08
N VAL A 117 -9.08 5.46 19.00
CA VAL A 117 -9.32 6.03 17.65
C VAL A 117 -10.76 6.50 17.49
N LEU A 118 -11.73 5.76 18.04
CA LEU A 118 -13.13 6.20 18.02
C LEU A 118 -13.34 7.51 18.77
N LYS A 119 -12.80 7.59 19.99
CA LYS A 119 -12.82 8.83 20.77
C LYS A 119 -12.23 10.01 19.99
N ALA A 120 -11.12 9.78 19.27
CA ALA A 120 -10.50 10.83 18.44
C ALA A 120 -11.42 11.27 17.28
N VAL A 121 -12.13 10.35 16.63
CA VAL A 121 -13.13 10.66 15.59
C VAL A 121 -14.30 11.47 16.18
N ASP A 122 -14.82 11.07 17.34
CA ASP A 122 -15.93 11.77 18.02
C ASP A 122 -15.52 13.18 18.47
N ASP A 123 -14.28 13.34 18.96
CA ASP A 123 -13.73 14.65 19.32
C ASP A 123 -13.63 15.57 18.08
N LEU A 124 -13.21 15.02 16.93
CA LEU A 124 -13.19 15.76 15.66
C LEU A 124 -14.58 16.16 15.21
N GLU A 125 -15.56 15.26 15.24
CA GLU A 125 -16.92 15.56 14.85
C GLU A 125 -17.56 16.59 15.75
N ARG A 126 -17.42 16.45 17.08
CA ARG A 126 -17.89 17.47 18.04
C ARG A 126 -17.25 18.84 17.76
N ALA A 127 -15.97 18.87 17.44
CA ALA A 127 -15.28 20.12 17.10
C ALA A 127 -15.74 20.71 15.76
N PHE A 128 -16.09 19.85 14.80
CA PHE A 128 -16.69 20.27 13.53
C PHE A 128 -18.07 20.92 13.75
N ASN A 129 -18.94 20.30 14.52
CA ASN A 129 -20.32 20.72 14.75
C ASN A 129 -20.45 22.00 15.59
N ARG A 130 -19.41 22.42 16.31
CA ARG A 130 -19.44 23.65 17.13
C ARG A 130 -19.59 24.95 16.34
N ARG A 131 -19.23 24.97 15.07
CA ARG A 131 -19.23 26.20 14.23
C ARG A 131 -19.65 25.87 12.80
N LYS A 132 -20.48 26.75 12.23
CA LYS A 132 -20.73 26.72 10.76
C LYS A 132 -19.41 26.92 10.02
N ARG A 133 -19.16 26.11 9.03
CA ARG A 133 -17.94 26.13 8.21
C ARG A 133 -18.29 26.29 6.76
N LYS A 134 -17.36 26.88 6.01
CA LYS A 134 -17.45 26.97 4.54
C LYS A 134 -16.20 26.27 3.98
N VAL A 135 -16.32 25.73 2.78
CA VAL A 135 -15.18 25.28 2.01
C VAL A 135 -14.29 26.50 1.75
N GLY A 136 -13.05 26.43 2.19
CA GLY A 136 -12.03 27.44 1.97
C GLY A 136 -11.51 27.46 0.52
N ASP A 137 -10.30 27.96 0.34
CA ASP A 137 -9.63 27.92 -0.97
C ASP A 137 -9.16 26.49 -1.27
N VAL A 138 -9.94 25.81 -2.13
CA VAL A 138 -9.68 24.44 -2.60
C VAL A 138 -9.69 24.46 -4.11
N SER A 139 -8.74 23.75 -4.74
CA SER A 139 -8.63 23.69 -6.20
C SER A 139 -9.91 23.18 -6.87
N ALA A 140 -10.14 23.62 -8.11
CA ALA A 140 -11.26 23.15 -8.92
C ALA A 140 -11.23 21.62 -9.10
N ASP A 141 -10.05 21.02 -9.19
CA ASP A 141 -9.84 19.58 -9.32
C ASP A 141 -10.36 18.79 -8.12
N ILE A 142 -10.18 19.29 -6.91
CA ILE A 142 -10.78 18.69 -5.71
C ILE A 142 -12.29 18.97 -5.62
N LYS A 143 -12.71 20.19 -5.93
CA LYS A 143 -14.14 20.56 -5.89
C LYS A 143 -15.00 19.74 -6.85
N MET A 144 -14.46 19.29 -7.99
CA MET A 144 -15.22 18.44 -8.92
C MET A 144 -15.54 17.04 -8.36
N LEU A 145 -14.77 16.55 -7.39
CA LEU A 145 -14.89 15.18 -6.86
C LEU A 145 -15.92 15.03 -5.75
N PHE A 146 -16.10 16.04 -4.91
CA PHE A 146 -16.84 15.91 -3.68
C PHE A 146 -18.05 16.84 -3.63
N HIS A 147 -19.14 16.37 -3.00
CA HIS A 147 -20.24 17.23 -2.62
C HIS A 147 -19.76 18.27 -1.61
N GLU A 148 -20.34 19.48 -1.60
CA GLU A 148 -19.90 20.60 -0.75
C GLU A 148 -19.88 20.25 0.75
N ARG A 149 -20.93 19.55 1.25
CA ARG A 149 -20.99 19.08 2.65
C ARG A 149 -19.83 18.16 2.97
N THR A 150 -19.58 17.15 2.13
CA THR A 150 -18.48 16.19 2.28
C THR A 150 -17.11 16.89 2.25
N LEU A 151 -16.94 17.80 1.28
CA LEU A 151 -15.70 18.57 1.15
C LEU A 151 -15.44 19.48 2.37
N THR A 152 -16.48 20.08 2.94
CA THR A 152 -16.34 20.90 4.16
C THR A 152 -15.82 20.08 5.34
N GLN A 153 -16.31 18.85 5.52
CA GLN A 153 -15.82 17.93 6.56
C GLN A 153 -14.37 17.50 6.28
N LEU A 154 -14.03 17.17 5.02
CA LEU A 154 -12.68 16.79 4.61
C LEU A 154 -11.66 17.92 4.84
N VAL A 155 -11.99 19.15 4.46
CA VAL A 155 -11.14 20.33 4.70
C VAL A 155 -10.91 20.53 6.19
N PHE A 156 -11.95 20.43 7.01
CA PHE A 156 -11.80 20.53 8.46
C PHE A 156 -10.86 19.47 9.03
N ILE A 157 -11.02 18.20 8.64
CA ILE A 157 -10.14 17.13 9.12
C ILE A 157 -8.71 17.36 8.64
N LYS A 158 -8.52 17.73 7.37
CA LYS A 158 -7.21 18.11 6.82
C LYS A 158 -6.55 19.21 7.64
N GLU A 159 -7.24 20.31 7.93
CA GLU A 159 -6.72 21.40 8.77
C GLU A 159 -6.30 20.92 10.17
N ARG A 160 -7.07 19.99 10.76
CA ARG A 160 -6.73 19.40 12.06
C ARG A 160 -5.51 18.51 12.01
N LEU A 161 -5.38 17.69 10.99
CA LEU A 161 -4.19 16.87 10.76
C LEU A 161 -2.95 17.76 10.58
N LEU A 162 -3.05 18.77 9.73
CA LEU A 162 -1.94 19.66 9.38
C LEU A 162 -1.65 20.77 10.44
N SER A 163 -2.42 20.81 11.53
CA SER A 163 -2.12 21.76 12.63
C SER A 163 -0.77 21.50 13.30
N ARG A 164 -0.13 20.39 12.99
CA ARG A 164 1.23 20.02 13.40
C ARG A 164 1.94 19.22 12.29
N PRO A 165 3.27 19.19 12.28
CA PRO A 165 4.03 18.36 11.34
C PRO A 165 3.64 16.89 11.43
N ILE A 166 3.65 16.15 10.30
CA ILE A 166 3.28 14.72 10.24
C ILE A 166 4.09 13.89 11.25
N ALA A 167 5.38 14.17 11.42
CA ALA A 167 6.24 13.47 12.38
C ALA A 167 5.77 13.59 13.84
N ALA A 168 4.97 14.61 14.16
CA ALA A 168 4.42 14.86 15.51
C ALA A 168 2.97 14.36 15.67
N TRP A 169 2.46 13.56 14.72
CA TRP A 169 1.12 12.98 14.80
C TRP A 169 1.06 11.87 15.84
N SER A 170 -0.08 11.78 16.54
CA SER A 170 -0.39 10.62 17.39
C SER A 170 -0.77 9.39 16.54
N SER A 171 -0.79 8.22 17.16
CA SER A 171 -1.22 6.98 16.49
C SER A 171 -2.65 7.08 15.93
N GLU A 172 -3.54 7.78 16.65
CA GLU A 172 -4.91 8.04 16.19
C GLU A 172 -4.93 8.91 14.94
N MET A 173 -4.08 9.94 14.85
CA MET A 173 -3.99 10.79 13.66
C MET A 173 -3.49 10.01 12.44
N PHE A 174 -2.50 9.14 12.60
CA PHE A 174 -2.05 8.25 11.53
C PHE A 174 -3.14 7.29 11.09
N MET A 175 -3.85 6.67 12.04
CA MET A 175 -4.94 5.73 11.75
C MET A 175 -6.11 6.43 11.03
N ILE A 176 -6.53 7.62 11.49
CA ILE A 176 -7.58 8.42 10.84
C ILE A 176 -7.16 8.83 9.43
N ALA A 177 -5.96 9.35 9.26
CA ALA A 177 -5.48 9.80 7.95
C ALA A 177 -5.33 8.64 6.95
N GLY A 178 -4.78 7.50 7.37
CA GLY A 178 -4.65 6.30 6.55
C GLY A 178 -5.99 5.69 6.15
N SER A 179 -6.93 5.60 7.10
CA SER A 179 -8.29 5.12 6.87
C SER A 179 -9.06 6.04 5.92
N LEU A 180 -8.96 7.35 6.14
CA LEU A 180 -9.60 8.36 5.30
C LEU A 180 -9.02 8.34 3.87
N ALA A 181 -7.70 8.25 3.72
CA ALA A 181 -7.05 8.09 2.41
C ALA A 181 -7.58 6.87 1.65
N GLY A 182 -7.91 5.78 2.35
CA GLY A 182 -8.45 4.56 1.75
C GLY A 182 -9.89 4.68 1.24
N ILE A 183 -10.66 5.65 1.72
CA ILE A 183 -12.06 5.88 1.31
C ILE A 183 -12.26 7.18 0.52
N MET A 184 -11.19 7.92 0.23
CA MET A 184 -11.29 9.17 -0.54
C MET A 184 -11.97 8.97 -1.89
N HIS A 185 -11.71 7.86 -2.57
CA HIS A 185 -11.97 7.70 -3.98
C HIS A 185 -12.12 6.23 -4.39
N GLY A 186 -13.14 5.90 -5.17
CA GLY A 186 -13.39 4.55 -5.70
C GLY A 186 -14.80 4.39 -6.26
N ALA A 187 -15.11 3.17 -6.73
CA ALA A 187 -16.40 2.83 -7.29
C ALA A 187 -17.48 2.71 -6.19
N TRP A 188 -18.65 3.24 -6.47
CA TRP A 188 -19.82 3.01 -5.62
C TRP A 188 -20.48 1.69 -6.00
N ARG A 189 -20.98 0.98 -5.00
CA ARG A 189 -21.78 -0.22 -5.20
C ARG A 189 -23.26 0.15 -5.30
N MET A 190 -23.99 -0.57 -6.11
CA MET A 190 -25.44 -0.38 -6.31
C MET A 190 -26.24 -0.67 -5.04
N ASP A 191 -25.74 -1.50 -4.14
CA ASP A 191 -26.34 -1.89 -2.86
C ASP A 191 -26.20 -0.82 -1.75
N GLY A 192 -25.55 0.31 -2.04
CA GLY A 192 -25.31 1.39 -1.08
C GLY A 192 -24.24 1.10 -0.03
N THR A 193 -23.55 -0.04 -0.08
CA THR A 193 -22.51 -0.44 0.90
C THR A 193 -21.17 0.24 0.68
N SER A 194 -21.03 1.07 -0.35
CA SER A 194 -19.80 1.78 -0.66
C SER A 194 -19.43 2.78 0.42
N LEU A 195 -18.14 2.78 0.82
CA LEU A 195 -17.57 3.73 1.77
C LEU A 195 -16.98 4.99 1.12
N TYR A 196 -16.89 5.04 -0.21
CA TYR A 196 -16.17 6.10 -0.90
C TYR A 196 -16.88 7.45 -0.84
N LEU A 197 -16.07 8.50 -0.64
CA LEU A 197 -16.53 9.87 -0.38
C LEU A 197 -16.68 10.71 -1.65
N SER A 198 -15.93 10.38 -2.71
CA SER A 198 -16.00 11.10 -3.99
C SER A 198 -17.18 10.66 -4.85
N ILE A 199 -17.36 11.32 -5.98
CA ILE A 199 -18.14 10.74 -7.09
C ILE A 199 -17.71 9.31 -7.39
N SER A 200 -18.61 8.48 -7.93
CA SER A 200 -18.27 7.11 -8.29
C SER A 200 -17.27 7.05 -9.44
N MET A 201 -16.11 6.46 -9.19
CA MET A 201 -15.05 6.30 -10.19
C MET A 201 -14.68 4.82 -10.29
N PRO A 202 -14.33 4.31 -11.49
CA PRO A 202 -14.09 2.88 -11.69
C PRO A 202 -12.92 2.32 -10.90
N ASN A 203 -12.02 3.19 -10.40
CA ASN A 203 -10.77 2.83 -9.75
C ASN A 203 -10.65 3.43 -8.36
N THR A 204 -9.89 2.78 -7.51
CA THR A 204 -9.40 3.33 -6.24
C THR A 204 -8.11 4.15 -6.37
N PHE A 205 -7.54 4.23 -7.57
CA PHE A 205 -6.39 5.06 -7.90
C PHE A 205 -6.84 6.33 -8.60
N SER A 206 -6.18 7.43 -8.27
CA SER A 206 -6.50 8.72 -8.87
C SER A 206 -6.10 8.72 -10.34
N MET A 207 -7.08 8.96 -11.21
CA MET A 207 -6.82 9.27 -12.61
C MET A 207 -6.44 10.74 -12.73
N SER A 208 -5.83 11.15 -13.86
CA SER A 208 -5.51 12.57 -14.05
C SER A 208 -6.77 13.44 -13.97
N PRO A 209 -6.70 14.69 -13.48
CA PRO A 209 -7.87 15.55 -13.40
C PRO A 209 -8.57 15.77 -14.74
N THR A 210 -7.83 15.82 -15.83
CA THR A 210 -8.39 15.92 -17.20
C THR A 210 -9.23 14.71 -17.55
N TYR A 211 -8.74 13.49 -17.25
CA TYR A 211 -9.50 12.28 -17.45
C TYR A 211 -10.78 12.27 -16.58
N VAL A 212 -10.65 12.66 -15.31
CA VAL A 212 -11.80 12.71 -14.39
C VAL A 212 -12.88 13.64 -14.89
N ARG A 213 -12.54 14.85 -15.37
CA ARG A 213 -13.51 15.80 -15.97
C ARG A 213 -14.25 15.18 -17.15
N LYS A 214 -13.50 14.54 -18.06
CA LYS A 214 -14.07 13.87 -19.22
C LYS A 214 -15.01 12.74 -18.78
N PHE A 215 -14.58 11.92 -17.86
CA PHE A 215 -15.37 10.79 -17.33
C PHE A 215 -16.67 11.26 -16.64
N ILE A 216 -16.62 12.35 -15.84
CA ILE A 216 -17.82 12.96 -15.23
C ILE A 216 -18.82 13.41 -16.31
N ALA A 217 -18.31 14.12 -17.34
CA ALA A 217 -19.16 14.63 -18.41
C ALA A 217 -19.80 13.52 -19.27
N GLU A 218 -19.02 12.48 -19.59
CA GLU A 218 -19.49 11.33 -20.39
C GLU A 218 -20.52 10.47 -19.68
N HIS A 219 -20.43 10.34 -18.35
CA HIS A 219 -21.30 9.47 -17.57
C HIS A 219 -22.36 10.23 -16.75
N GLY A 220 -22.39 11.54 -16.83
CA GLY A 220 -23.36 12.36 -16.08
C GLY A 220 -23.27 12.15 -14.57
N LEU A 221 -22.06 12.01 -14.00
CA LEU A 221 -21.89 11.69 -12.61
C LEU A 221 -22.28 12.85 -11.69
N GLU A 222 -23.06 12.54 -10.67
CA GLU A 222 -23.50 13.49 -9.67
C GLU A 222 -22.72 13.34 -8.35
N LYS A 223 -22.52 14.47 -7.68
CA LYS A 223 -21.89 14.52 -6.35
C LYS A 223 -22.97 14.33 -5.29
N LEU A 224 -23.01 13.16 -4.67
CA LEU A 224 -23.92 12.91 -3.55
C LEU A 224 -23.25 13.25 -2.20
N PRO A 225 -24.03 13.82 -1.24
CA PRO A 225 -23.51 14.11 0.08
C PRO A 225 -23.18 12.81 0.82
N GLN A 226 -21.91 12.66 1.23
CA GLN A 226 -21.44 11.58 2.11
C GLN A 226 -21.04 12.19 3.45
N ASP A 227 -21.43 11.58 4.56
CA ASP A 227 -20.93 11.99 5.87
C ASP A 227 -19.56 11.35 6.13
N VAL A 228 -18.53 12.18 6.25
CA VAL A 228 -17.15 11.72 6.39
C VAL A 228 -16.93 11.00 7.71
N PHE A 229 -17.54 11.47 8.80
CA PHE A 229 -17.34 10.87 10.13
C PHE A 229 -18.03 9.50 10.22
N GLU A 230 -19.23 9.37 9.67
CA GLU A 230 -19.91 8.08 9.56
C GLU A 230 -19.11 7.08 8.74
N ARG A 231 -18.69 7.45 7.51
CA ARG A 231 -17.91 6.57 6.64
C ARG A 231 -16.54 6.21 7.23
N LEU A 232 -15.94 7.12 7.98
CA LEU A 232 -14.67 6.85 8.68
C LEU A 232 -14.88 5.82 9.81
N ARG A 233 -15.95 5.91 10.59
CA ARG A 233 -16.28 4.89 11.61
C ARG A 233 -16.51 3.53 10.97
N ASP A 234 -17.27 3.47 9.88
CA ASP A 234 -17.51 2.24 9.13
C ASP A 234 -16.20 1.63 8.61
N LYS A 235 -15.30 2.47 8.09
CA LYS A 235 -13.99 2.01 7.65
C LYS A 235 -13.15 1.48 8.80
N LEU A 236 -13.08 2.20 9.90
CA LEU A 236 -12.34 1.79 11.09
C LEU A 236 -12.88 0.47 11.65
N ALA A 237 -14.21 0.30 11.74
CA ALA A 237 -14.81 -0.95 12.21
C ALA A 237 -14.34 -2.16 11.39
N ARG A 238 -14.24 -2.02 10.06
CA ARG A 238 -13.73 -3.07 9.18
C ARG A 238 -12.23 -3.34 9.38
N LEU A 239 -11.43 -2.34 9.78
CA LEU A 239 -10.00 -2.52 10.02
C LEU A 239 -9.70 -3.16 11.38
N TYR A 240 -10.61 -3.05 12.34
CA TYR A 240 -10.49 -3.59 13.68
C TYR A 240 -11.31 -4.87 13.89
N LEU A 241 -11.60 -5.62 12.82
CA LEU A 241 -12.23 -6.93 12.93
C LEU A 241 -11.30 -7.95 13.60
N ASP A 242 -10.00 -7.87 13.30
CA ASP A 242 -8.98 -8.72 13.88
C ASP A 242 -8.27 -8.05 15.05
N ASP A 243 -7.66 -8.85 15.91
CA ASP A 243 -6.83 -8.36 17.01
C ASP A 243 -5.60 -7.62 16.48
N ILE A 244 -5.33 -6.46 17.04
CA ILE A 244 -4.20 -5.59 16.68
C ILE A 244 -2.96 -5.78 17.56
N ALA A 245 -2.89 -6.83 18.36
CA ALA A 245 -1.72 -7.14 19.18
C ALA A 245 -0.43 -7.23 18.35
N GLY A 246 0.70 -7.10 18.97
CA GLY A 246 2.00 -7.21 18.33
C GLY A 246 3.00 -6.13 18.79
N THR A 247 4.20 -6.17 18.22
CA THR A 247 5.30 -5.27 18.56
C THR A 247 5.09 -3.85 18.05
N ILE A 248 5.73 -2.87 18.68
CA ILE A 248 5.78 -1.48 18.19
C ILE A 248 6.93 -1.36 17.19
N GLY A 249 6.69 -0.66 16.07
CA GLY A 249 7.67 -0.47 15.00
C GLY A 249 8.17 0.96 14.87
N GLU A 250 9.36 1.12 14.34
CA GLU A 250 9.90 2.39 13.89
C GLU A 250 9.59 2.60 12.41
N VAL A 251 9.21 3.81 12.02
CA VAL A 251 8.94 4.14 10.63
C VAL A 251 9.53 5.50 10.29
N PHE A 252 10.28 5.54 9.19
CA PHE A 252 10.96 6.72 8.68
C PHE A 252 10.29 7.23 7.40
N GLN A 253 10.49 8.50 7.09
CA GLN A 253 10.11 9.11 5.82
C GLN A 253 11.36 9.70 5.15
N GLU A 254 12.17 8.82 4.58
CA GLU A 254 13.49 9.17 4.06
C GLU A 254 13.78 8.49 2.72
N ASP A 255 14.77 9.02 1.99
CA ASP A 255 15.37 8.30 0.88
C ASP A 255 16.01 7.00 1.39
N ALA A 256 15.54 5.85 0.92
CA ALA A 256 15.99 4.53 1.38
C ALA A 256 17.49 4.34 1.25
N THR A 257 18.10 4.87 0.18
CA THR A 257 19.56 4.76 -0.04
C THR A 257 20.37 5.59 0.97
N LYS A 258 19.80 6.71 1.45
CA LYS A 258 20.39 7.52 2.52
C LYS A 258 20.18 6.88 3.88
N LEU A 259 18.96 6.42 4.18
CA LEU A 259 18.60 5.75 5.42
C LEU A 259 19.53 4.57 5.72
N MET A 260 19.70 3.69 4.74
CA MET A 260 20.54 2.49 4.85
C MET A 260 22.03 2.78 4.64
N GLY A 261 22.39 3.84 3.91
CA GLY A 261 23.76 4.21 3.61
C GLY A 261 24.47 4.91 4.77
N LYS A 262 24.20 6.19 4.96
CA LYS A 262 24.82 7.03 6.00
C LYS A 262 23.81 7.53 7.06
N GLY A 263 22.60 7.04 6.99
CA GLY A 263 21.50 7.44 7.85
C GLY A 263 21.52 6.80 9.25
N PRO A 264 20.43 6.91 9.99
CA PRO A 264 20.35 6.51 11.40
C PRO A 264 20.43 4.99 11.62
N LEU A 265 20.17 4.16 10.60
CA LEU A 265 20.29 2.71 10.76
C LEU A 265 21.74 2.28 10.94
N LYS A 266 22.01 1.56 12.02
CA LYS A 266 23.35 1.08 12.33
C LYS A 266 23.72 -0.13 11.44
N PRO A 267 25.00 -0.30 11.07
CA PRO A 267 25.45 -1.50 10.38
C PRO A 267 25.17 -2.77 11.16
N GLY A 268 24.77 -3.84 10.46
CA GLY A 268 24.62 -5.17 11.05
C GLY A 268 23.55 -5.27 12.13
N THR A 269 22.42 -4.53 12.00
CA THR A 269 21.33 -4.55 13.00
C THR A 269 20.06 -5.22 12.50
N VAL A 270 19.92 -5.48 11.20
CA VAL A 270 18.72 -6.04 10.56
C VAL A 270 18.90 -7.54 10.32
N ASP A 271 17.94 -8.34 10.76
CA ASP A 271 17.92 -9.79 10.54
C ASP A 271 17.32 -10.15 9.18
N LEU A 272 16.27 -9.46 8.78
CA LEU A 272 15.58 -9.73 7.53
C LEU A 272 15.19 -8.43 6.83
N VAL A 273 15.40 -8.37 5.53
CA VAL A 273 14.82 -7.36 4.64
C VAL A 273 13.79 -8.03 3.75
N VAL A 274 12.55 -7.51 3.70
CA VAL A 274 11.53 -7.91 2.72
C VAL A 274 10.97 -6.66 2.09
N THR A 275 11.24 -6.45 0.81
CA THR A 275 10.93 -5.19 0.15
C THR A 275 10.70 -5.33 -1.35
N SER A 276 9.98 -4.34 -1.91
CA SER A 276 9.80 -4.17 -3.35
C SER A 276 10.17 -2.73 -3.70
N PRO A 277 11.37 -2.48 -4.23
CA PRO A 277 11.77 -1.14 -4.68
C PRO A 277 10.87 -0.67 -5.83
N PRO A 278 10.80 0.64 -6.11
CA PRO A 278 10.05 1.16 -7.26
C PRO A 278 10.49 0.47 -8.56
N TYR A 279 9.51 0.02 -9.36
CA TYR A 279 9.77 -0.64 -10.63
C TYR A 279 10.09 0.36 -11.74
N LEU A 280 10.89 -0.08 -12.70
CA LEU A 280 11.30 0.74 -13.84
C LEU A 280 10.05 1.19 -14.64
N GLN A 281 9.76 2.51 -14.64
CA GLN A 281 8.73 3.18 -15.46
C GLN A 281 7.28 2.65 -15.35
N VAL A 282 6.93 1.92 -14.29
CA VAL A 282 5.61 1.27 -14.19
C VAL A 282 4.55 2.16 -13.54
N VAL A 283 4.90 2.96 -12.53
CA VAL A 283 3.90 3.68 -11.71
C VAL A 283 4.27 5.14 -11.50
N ASN A 284 3.33 6.05 -11.77
CA ASN A 284 3.44 7.46 -11.39
C ASN A 284 2.77 7.65 -10.02
N TYR A 285 3.50 7.45 -8.94
CA TYR A 285 2.96 7.45 -7.57
C TYR A 285 2.32 8.77 -7.17
N GLY A 286 2.86 9.91 -7.58
CA GLY A 286 2.28 11.23 -7.33
C GLY A 286 0.94 11.39 -8.05
N THR A 287 0.90 11.10 -9.34
CA THR A 287 -0.33 11.19 -10.15
C THR A 287 -1.38 10.17 -9.70
N ALA A 288 -0.99 8.95 -9.38
CA ALA A 288 -1.93 7.91 -8.95
C ALA A 288 -2.53 8.17 -7.56
N ASN A 289 -1.96 9.08 -6.78
CA ASN A 289 -2.38 9.37 -5.42
C ASN A 289 -2.70 10.84 -5.14
N TRP A 290 -2.82 11.71 -6.15
CA TRP A 290 -2.94 13.16 -5.93
C TRP A 290 -4.12 13.56 -5.02
N ILE A 291 -5.25 12.84 -5.06
CA ILE A 291 -6.40 13.10 -4.19
C ILE A 291 -6.04 12.83 -2.73
N ARG A 292 -5.33 11.73 -2.46
CA ARG A 292 -4.87 11.33 -1.12
C ARG A 292 -3.77 12.24 -0.60
N LEU A 293 -2.85 12.63 -1.50
CA LEU A 293 -1.75 13.54 -1.18
C LEU A 293 -2.24 14.95 -0.87
N TRP A 294 -3.32 15.40 -1.54
CA TRP A 294 -4.01 16.63 -1.14
C TRP A 294 -4.48 16.59 0.32
N LEU A 295 -5.05 15.49 0.79
CA LEU A 295 -5.45 15.32 2.20
C LEU A 295 -4.26 15.51 3.15
N LEU A 296 -3.07 15.08 2.73
CA LEU A 296 -1.83 15.18 3.50
C LEU A 296 -1.09 16.52 3.35
N GLY A 297 -1.72 17.52 2.73
CA GLY A 297 -1.18 18.87 2.64
C GLY A 297 -0.35 19.19 1.41
N LEU A 298 -0.24 18.27 0.45
CA LEU A 298 0.42 18.55 -0.82
C LEU A 298 -0.57 19.19 -1.80
N ASP A 299 -0.94 20.44 -1.53
CA ASP A 299 -1.96 21.17 -2.31
C ASP A 299 -1.55 21.41 -3.77
N GLU A 300 -0.26 21.55 -4.04
CA GLU A 300 0.31 21.73 -5.37
C GLU A 300 -0.01 20.57 -6.32
N VAL A 301 -0.19 19.34 -5.80
CA VAL A 301 -0.52 18.16 -6.63
C VAL A 301 -1.94 18.23 -7.18
N SER A 302 -2.82 18.99 -6.55
CA SER A 302 -4.22 19.15 -6.95
C SER A 302 -4.46 20.38 -7.83
N ARG A 303 -3.42 21.13 -8.21
CA ARG A 303 -3.56 22.31 -9.06
C ARG A 303 -3.60 21.95 -10.55
N GLU A 304 -4.33 22.73 -11.30
CA GLU A 304 -4.71 22.47 -12.70
C GLU A 304 -3.51 22.33 -13.66
N GLN A 305 -2.43 23.07 -13.45
CA GLN A 305 -1.25 23.08 -14.33
C GLN A 305 -0.35 21.85 -14.21
N GLY A 306 -0.59 20.97 -13.25
CA GLY A 306 0.07 19.66 -13.15
C GLY A 306 1.57 19.66 -12.80
N GLU A 307 2.21 20.82 -12.62
CA GLU A 307 3.64 20.90 -12.28
C GLU A 307 3.95 20.22 -10.95
N GLY A 308 3.12 20.46 -9.92
CA GLY A 308 3.28 19.81 -8.62
C GLY A 308 3.23 18.29 -8.70
N ARG A 309 2.35 17.72 -9.55
CA ARG A 309 2.30 16.26 -9.79
C ARG A 309 3.55 15.76 -10.49
N LYS A 310 4.00 16.43 -11.55
CA LYS A 310 5.21 16.06 -12.29
C LYS A 310 6.45 16.12 -11.40
N ASN A 311 6.58 17.15 -10.58
CA ASN A 311 7.69 17.30 -9.64
C ASN A 311 7.66 16.20 -8.56
N LEU A 312 6.47 15.83 -8.08
CA LEU A 312 6.33 14.75 -7.13
C LEU A 312 6.59 13.39 -7.78
N ASP A 313 6.06 13.16 -8.99
CA ASP A 313 6.35 11.95 -9.77
C ASP A 313 7.87 11.82 -10.01
N ALA A 314 8.54 12.87 -10.45
CA ALA A 314 10.00 12.87 -10.62
C ALA A 314 10.78 12.59 -9.34
N LYS A 315 10.21 12.93 -8.19
CA LYS A 315 10.83 12.70 -6.87
C LYS A 315 10.56 11.31 -6.31
N LEU A 316 9.35 10.77 -6.53
CA LEU A 316 8.90 9.49 -5.98
C LEU A 316 9.10 8.32 -6.94
N ASP A 317 8.91 8.59 -8.23
CA ASP A 317 9.02 7.60 -9.28
C ASP A 317 10.42 7.69 -9.84
N HIS A 318 11.28 6.80 -9.52
CA HIS A 318 12.56 6.73 -10.18
C HIS A 318 12.36 6.40 -11.69
N ASN A 319 11.82 7.37 -12.44
CA ASN A 319 11.61 7.34 -13.90
C ASN A 319 12.95 7.31 -14.64
N HIS A 320 13.79 6.37 -14.26
CA HIS A 320 15.10 6.20 -14.83
C HIS A 320 15.01 5.39 -16.12
N ARG A 321 15.87 5.72 -17.07
CA ARG A 321 16.30 4.73 -18.06
C ARG A 321 16.98 3.58 -17.31
N TYR A 322 17.11 2.42 -17.95
CA TYR A 322 17.69 1.21 -17.34
C TYR A 322 18.97 1.47 -16.53
N GLN A 323 19.92 2.27 -17.07
CA GLN A 323 21.17 2.58 -16.35
C GLN A 323 20.91 3.30 -15.01
N GLY A 324 20.02 4.28 -14.98
CA GLY A 324 19.68 4.98 -13.73
C GLY A 324 18.98 4.06 -12.71
N PHE A 325 18.15 3.13 -13.18
CA PHE A 325 17.57 2.09 -12.35
C PHE A 325 18.64 1.16 -11.77
N LYS A 326 19.60 0.73 -12.59
CA LYS A 326 20.73 -0.08 -12.14
C LYS A 326 21.57 0.63 -11.08
N ASP A 327 21.90 1.90 -11.27
CA ASP A 327 22.63 2.71 -10.29
C ASP A 327 21.85 2.88 -8.97
N PHE A 328 20.54 3.03 -9.05
CA PHE A 328 19.67 3.05 -7.89
C PHE A 328 19.67 1.70 -7.15
N MET A 329 19.53 0.60 -7.88
CA MET A 329 19.56 -0.75 -7.32
C MET A 329 20.90 -1.06 -6.66
N LEU A 330 22.03 -0.67 -7.27
CA LEU A 330 23.35 -0.83 -6.66
C LEU A 330 23.45 -0.11 -5.30
N ARG A 331 22.99 1.15 -5.23
CA ARG A 331 22.98 1.87 -3.96
C ARG A 331 22.06 1.22 -2.92
N THR A 332 20.93 0.71 -3.37
CA THR A 332 19.96 -0.01 -2.50
C THR A 332 20.58 -1.30 -1.96
N LEU A 333 21.17 -2.13 -2.81
CA LEU A 333 21.82 -3.38 -2.42
C LEU A 333 23.02 -3.16 -1.47
N LYS A 334 23.85 -2.15 -1.74
CA LYS A 334 24.93 -1.76 -0.81
C LYS A 334 24.40 -1.26 0.53
N GLY A 335 23.28 -0.57 0.53
CA GLY A 335 22.60 -0.15 1.76
C GLY A 335 22.08 -1.35 2.55
N ILE A 336 21.43 -2.30 1.88
CA ILE A 336 20.98 -3.57 2.46
C ILE A 336 22.17 -4.35 3.03
N GLU A 337 23.22 -4.54 2.26
CA GLU A 337 24.46 -5.18 2.72
C GLU A 337 24.98 -4.57 4.02
N ARG A 338 25.02 -3.23 4.07
CA ARG A 338 25.53 -2.53 5.26
C ARG A 338 24.70 -2.82 6.51
N VAL A 339 23.36 -2.77 6.41
CA VAL A 339 22.49 -2.89 7.58
C VAL A 339 22.22 -4.34 7.98
N LEU A 340 22.35 -5.29 7.06
CA LEU A 340 22.09 -6.70 7.27
C LEU A 340 23.10 -7.33 8.25
N LYS A 341 22.61 -8.09 9.24
CA LYS A 341 23.46 -8.92 10.12
C LYS A 341 24.21 -9.99 9.32
N LYS A 342 25.23 -10.59 9.93
CA LYS A 342 26.02 -11.66 9.28
C LYS A 342 25.15 -12.82 8.79
N HIS A 343 24.17 -13.22 9.57
CA HIS A 343 23.24 -14.32 9.26
C HIS A 343 21.89 -13.86 8.72
N GLY A 344 21.79 -12.58 8.36
CA GLY A 344 20.57 -11.98 7.84
C GLY A 344 20.32 -12.32 6.39
N VAL A 345 19.04 -12.22 5.98
CA VAL A 345 18.56 -12.47 4.62
C VAL A 345 17.86 -11.23 4.07
N ALA A 346 17.99 -10.99 2.78
CA ALA A 346 17.23 -9.93 2.10
C ALA A 346 16.43 -10.52 0.94
N ILE A 347 15.13 -10.18 0.91
CA ILE A 347 14.20 -10.52 -0.15
C ILE A 347 13.89 -9.24 -0.90
N VAL A 348 14.28 -9.19 -2.17
CA VAL A 348 14.02 -8.04 -3.06
C VAL A 348 13.09 -8.48 -4.17
N VAL A 349 11.83 -8.02 -4.11
CA VAL A 349 10.80 -8.36 -5.08
C VAL A 349 10.82 -7.34 -6.21
N ILE A 350 11.06 -7.80 -7.43
CA ILE A 350 11.14 -6.97 -8.64
C ILE A 350 10.20 -7.56 -9.69
N GLY A 351 9.27 -6.74 -10.17
CA GLY A 351 8.41 -7.12 -11.31
C GLY A 351 9.15 -6.99 -12.63
N ASP A 352 8.93 -7.93 -13.52
CA ASP A 352 9.42 -7.84 -14.89
C ASP A 352 8.71 -6.71 -15.66
N VAL A 353 9.40 -6.14 -16.63
CA VAL A 353 8.89 -5.05 -17.47
C VAL A 353 8.92 -5.48 -18.92
N ALA A 354 7.78 -5.37 -19.61
CA ALA A 354 7.72 -5.52 -21.06
C ALA A 354 8.04 -4.18 -21.73
N ASN A 355 9.02 -4.17 -22.63
CA ASN A 355 9.25 -3.02 -23.49
C ASN A 355 8.17 -2.99 -24.59
N PRO A 356 7.57 -1.82 -24.87
CA PRO A 356 6.69 -1.67 -26.03
C PRO A 356 7.48 -2.01 -27.32
N GLY A 357 7.13 -3.12 -27.98
CA GLY A 357 7.77 -3.55 -29.22
C GLY A 357 8.72 -4.75 -29.11
N ASP A 358 9.07 -5.21 -27.89
CA ASP A 358 9.81 -6.45 -27.70
C ASP A 358 8.85 -7.59 -27.36
N ALA A 359 8.99 -8.71 -28.07
CA ALA A 359 8.16 -9.90 -27.84
C ALA A 359 8.50 -10.62 -26.52
N GLU A 360 9.61 -10.30 -25.90
CA GLU A 360 10.07 -10.89 -24.65
C GLU A 360 10.13 -9.85 -23.53
N ALA A 361 9.50 -10.16 -22.41
CA ALA A 361 9.63 -9.37 -21.20
C ALA A 361 11.06 -9.47 -20.67
N LEU A 362 11.67 -8.33 -20.32
CA LEU A 362 12.96 -8.32 -19.66
C LEU A 362 12.83 -8.96 -18.27
N ALA A 363 13.57 -10.06 -18.04
CA ALA A 363 13.73 -10.69 -16.72
C ALA A 363 14.54 -9.76 -15.79
N LEU A 364 13.91 -8.64 -15.40
CA LEU A 364 14.59 -7.49 -14.81
C LEU A 364 15.37 -7.86 -13.54
N ALA A 365 14.81 -8.72 -12.70
CA ALA A 365 15.46 -9.13 -11.45
C ALA A 365 16.76 -9.88 -11.68
N GLY A 366 16.73 -10.90 -12.59
CA GLY A 366 17.91 -11.69 -12.95
C GLY A 366 18.97 -10.84 -13.63
N THR A 367 18.56 -10.09 -14.67
CA THR A 367 19.49 -9.25 -15.45
C THR A 367 20.19 -8.19 -14.59
N VAL A 368 19.45 -7.50 -13.74
CA VAL A 368 20.05 -6.48 -12.84
C VAL A 368 20.95 -7.14 -11.81
N TRP A 369 20.57 -8.30 -11.27
CA TRP A 369 21.41 -9.01 -10.32
C TRP A 369 22.73 -9.46 -10.94
N GLU A 370 22.72 -10.11 -12.09
CA GLU A 370 23.91 -10.54 -12.82
C GLU A 370 24.92 -9.39 -13.10
N GLU A 371 24.40 -8.18 -13.40
CA GLU A 371 25.24 -7.01 -13.61
C GLU A 371 25.78 -6.37 -12.32
N LEU A 372 25.18 -6.64 -11.15
CA LEU A 372 25.52 -5.98 -9.89
C LEU A 372 26.16 -6.90 -8.85
N GLU A 373 26.09 -8.21 -9.02
CA GLU A 373 26.55 -9.20 -8.04
C GLU A 373 28.00 -8.97 -7.59
N ASP A 374 28.90 -8.78 -8.53
CA ASP A 374 30.34 -8.57 -8.25
C ASP A 374 30.64 -7.20 -7.61
N GLN A 375 29.67 -6.28 -7.61
CA GLN A 375 29.82 -4.95 -7.04
C GLN A 375 29.33 -4.85 -5.59
N THR A 376 28.81 -5.98 -5.03
CA THR A 376 28.28 -6.07 -3.66
C THR A 376 28.93 -7.22 -2.91
N GLY A 377 28.88 -7.17 -1.57
CA GLY A 377 29.23 -8.28 -0.70
C GLY A 377 28.06 -9.25 -0.45
N LEU A 378 27.04 -9.23 -1.30
CA LEU A 378 25.90 -10.15 -1.26
C LEU A 378 26.13 -11.32 -2.23
N GLU A 379 25.40 -12.41 -2.02
CA GLU A 379 25.28 -13.53 -2.94
C GLU A 379 23.83 -14.01 -2.99
N SER A 380 23.39 -14.49 -4.16
CA SER A 380 22.06 -15.04 -4.36
C SER A 380 21.97 -16.44 -3.79
N MET A 381 20.93 -16.69 -3.01
CA MET A 381 20.55 -18.03 -2.57
C MET A 381 19.57 -18.67 -3.56
N GLU A 382 18.61 -17.87 -4.04
CA GLU A 382 17.51 -18.33 -4.87
C GLU A 382 16.89 -17.15 -5.61
N LEU A 383 16.37 -17.40 -6.81
CA LEU A 383 15.48 -16.51 -7.54
C LEU A 383 14.12 -17.22 -7.68
N ILE A 384 13.11 -16.73 -6.98
CA ILE A 384 11.77 -17.33 -6.97
C ILE A 384 10.88 -16.54 -7.92
N GLU A 385 10.36 -17.19 -8.94
CA GLU A 385 9.42 -16.61 -9.88
C GLU A 385 7.98 -16.73 -9.35
N ASP A 386 7.27 -15.62 -9.32
CA ASP A 386 5.86 -15.52 -8.93
C ASP A 386 5.01 -15.15 -10.17
N TYR A 387 4.24 -16.09 -10.69
CA TYR A 387 3.36 -15.88 -11.82
C TYR A 387 1.98 -15.46 -11.34
N LEU A 388 1.64 -14.21 -11.53
CA LEU A 388 0.32 -13.66 -11.22
C LEU A 388 -0.59 -13.75 -12.45
N LYS A 389 -1.79 -14.30 -12.30
CA LYS A 389 -2.78 -14.29 -13.39
C LYS A 389 -3.06 -12.84 -13.82
N THR A 390 -3.07 -12.58 -15.12
CA THR A 390 -3.26 -11.25 -15.74
C THR A 390 -4.51 -10.53 -15.23
N GLU A 391 -5.54 -11.30 -14.89
CA GLU A 391 -6.82 -10.81 -14.38
C GLU A 391 -6.70 -10.07 -13.03
N ASN A 392 -5.66 -10.35 -12.27
CA ASN A 392 -5.41 -9.80 -10.94
C ASN A 392 -4.45 -8.60 -10.91
N LYS A 393 -3.90 -8.19 -12.06
CA LYS A 393 -2.97 -7.05 -12.12
C LYS A 393 -3.69 -5.74 -12.46
N VAL A 394 -3.44 -4.73 -11.63
CA VAL A 394 -3.98 -3.36 -11.75
C VAL A 394 -3.52 -2.64 -13.03
N SER A 395 -2.48 -3.13 -13.69
CA SER A 395 -1.89 -2.55 -14.89
C SER A 395 -2.80 -2.49 -16.12
N ARG A 396 -3.89 -3.27 -16.17
CA ARG A 396 -4.90 -3.22 -17.24
C ARG A 396 -5.62 -1.87 -17.40
N ILE A 397 -5.49 -1.00 -16.43
CA ILE A 397 -6.25 0.26 -16.36
C ILE A 397 -5.65 1.36 -17.24
N TRP A 398 -4.41 1.22 -17.70
CA TRP A 398 -3.65 2.31 -18.33
C TRP A 398 -3.64 2.32 -19.86
N GLY A 399 -4.36 1.38 -20.53
CA GLY A 399 -4.48 1.32 -22.00
C GLY A 399 -3.23 0.79 -22.70
N GLU A 400 -3.37 0.50 -23.98
CA GLU A 400 -2.44 -0.27 -24.84
C GLU A 400 -1.06 0.39 -25.11
N THR A 401 -0.76 1.55 -24.53
CA THR A 401 0.41 2.36 -24.98
C THR A 401 1.47 2.65 -23.93
N LYS A 402 1.35 2.16 -22.68
CA LYS A 402 2.37 2.36 -21.65
C LYS A 402 2.74 1.04 -21.00
N GLY A 403 4.04 0.82 -20.85
CA GLY A 403 4.76 -0.33 -20.32
C GLY A 403 3.88 -1.38 -19.65
N GLU A 404 3.67 -2.50 -20.30
CA GLU A 404 2.87 -3.58 -19.76
C GLU A 404 3.61 -4.19 -18.58
N ALA A 405 3.02 -4.11 -17.38
CA ALA A 405 3.48 -4.92 -16.28
C ALA A 405 3.28 -6.39 -16.70
N THR A 406 4.35 -7.17 -16.63
CA THR A 406 4.28 -8.60 -16.96
C THR A 406 3.50 -9.35 -15.90
N ASN A 407 3.15 -10.60 -16.20
CA ASN A 407 2.49 -11.52 -15.29
C ASN A 407 3.47 -12.14 -14.28
N ARG A 408 4.75 -11.73 -14.30
CA ARG A 408 5.80 -12.32 -13.50
C ARG A 408 6.44 -11.27 -12.58
N ASP A 409 6.46 -11.55 -11.29
CA ASP A 409 7.28 -10.89 -10.31
C ASP A 409 8.36 -11.89 -9.84
N CYS A 410 9.56 -11.42 -9.53
CA CYS A 410 10.64 -12.26 -9.06
C CYS A 410 11.07 -11.82 -7.66
N ALA A 411 11.19 -12.77 -6.74
CA ALA A 411 11.77 -12.56 -5.44
C ALA A 411 13.24 -13.04 -5.44
N LEU A 412 14.16 -12.09 -5.42
CA LEU A 412 15.58 -12.34 -5.31
C LEU A 412 15.93 -12.52 -3.83
N VAL A 413 16.35 -13.71 -3.43
CA VAL A 413 16.73 -14.07 -2.08
C VAL A 413 18.23 -13.95 -1.92
N LEU A 414 18.69 -13.02 -1.09
CA LEU A 414 20.10 -12.65 -0.93
C LEU A 414 20.58 -12.87 0.50
N LYS A 415 21.84 -13.22 0.66
CA LYS A 415 22.56 -13.24 1.93
C LYS A 415 23.91 -12.53 1.79
N ARG A 416 24.60 -12.30 2.89
CA ARG A 416 25.99 -11.84 2.82
C ARG A 416 26.89 -12.95 2.28
N ARG A 417 27.84 -12.61 1.41
CA ARG A 417 28.75 -13.57 0.78
C ARG A 417 29.50 -14.39 1.82
N GLY A 418 29.49 -15.71 1.66
CA GLY A 418 30.14 -16.65 2.57
C GLY A 418 29.50 -16.75 3.95
N SER A 419 28.28 -16.22 4.14
CA SER A 419 27.57 -16.39 5.43
C SER A 419 26.68 -17.62 5.43
N ASP A 420 26.33 -18.06 6.65
CA ASP A 420 25.33 -19.09 6.88
C ASP A 420 24.06 -18.42 7.44
N PRO A 421 23.02 -18.26 6.60
CA PRO A 421 21.80 -17.54 6.99
C PRO A 421 20.92 -18.36 7.91
N PHE A 422 20.10 -17.68 8.70
CA PHE A 422 19.00 -18.34 9.41
C PHE A 422 17.91 -18.75 8.41
N ILE A 423 17.54 -20.02 8.41
CA ILE A 423 16.40 -20.58 7.66
C ILE A 423 15.58 -21.42 8.64
N SER A 424 14.30 -21.12 8.81
CA SER A 424 13.40 -21.87 9.65
C SER A 424 13.09 -23.24 9.06
N ASP A 425 13.21 -24.29 9.86
CA ASP A 425 12.77 -25.65 9.53
C ASP A 425 11.28 -25.89 9.89
N GLY A 426 10.66 -24.90 10.56
CA GLY A 426 9.25 -24.97 10.96
C GLY A 426 8.29 -24.83 9.77
N GLU A 427 7.12 -25.42 9.93
CA GLU A 427 6.02 -25.16 8.99
C GLU A 427 5.61 -23.69 9.02
N ILE A 428 5.29 -23.16 7.84
CA ILE A 428 4.75 -21.81 7.71
C ILE A 428 3.31 -21.81 8.20
N SER A 429 3.02 -21.03 9.24
CA SER A 429 1.64 -20.86 9.71
C SER A 429 0.85 -19.99 8.76
N TRP A 430 -0.28 -20.52 8.34
CA TRP A 430 -1.30 -19.84 7.54
C TRP A 430 -2.59 -19.65 8.34
N GLU A 431 -2.50 -19.65 9.69
CA GLU A 431 -3.66 -19.29 10.49
C GLU A 431 -4.22 -17.97 9.99
N GLU A 432 -5.47 -18.01 9.59
CA GLU A 432 -6.15 -16.80 9.13
C GLU A 432 -6.41 -15.92 10.34
N PRO A 433 -5.70 -14.79 10.46
CA PRO A 433 -6.08 -13.79 11.45
C PRO A 433 -7.46 -13.21 11.11
N TYR A 434 -7.94 -13.43 9.90
CA TYR A 434 -9.21 -13.03 9.32
C TYR A 434 -10.05 -14.29 9.05
N LYS A 435 -10.87 -14.68 10.01
CA LYS A 435 -12.05 -15.48 9.70
C LYS A 435 -12.94 -14.62 8.82
N ASP A 436 -13.36 -15.15 7.70
CA ASP A 436 -14.24 -14.51 6.70
C ASP A 436 -15.48 -13.94 7.40
N ALA A 437 -15.25 -12.83 8.07
CA ALA A 437 -16.26 -12.05 8.73
C ALA A 437 -16.92 -11.28 7.61
N GLY A 438 -17.88 -11.93 6.93
CA GLY A 438 -18.65 -11.34 5.86
C GLY A 438 -19.23 -9.98 6.27
N PRO A 439 -19.95 -9.30 5.38
CA PRO A 439 -20.57 -7.99 5.65
C PRO A 439 -21.30 -7.91 6.99
N ASP A 440 -21.85 -9.04 7.45
CA ASP A 440 -22.58 -9.17 8.71
C ASP A 440 -21.73 -8.97 9.97
N ALA A 441 -20.45 -9.38 9.95
CA ALA A 441 -19.60 -9.18 11.12
C ALA A 441 -19.18 -7.72 11.29
N ALA A 442 -18.91 -7.01 10.18
CA ALA A 442 -18.68 -5.57 10.22
C ALA A 442 -19.94 -4.83 10.70
N HIS A 443 -21.14 -5.26 10.26
CA HIS A 443 -22.41 -4.72 10.73
C HIS A 443 -22.70 -5.05 12.20
N SER A 444 -22.37 -6.24 12.67
CA SER A 444 -22.49 -6.60 14.09
C SER A 444 -21.55 -5.76 14.94
N ARG A 445 -20.29 -5.61 14.51
CA ARG A 445 -19.31 -4.76 15.20
C ARG A 445 -19.76 -3.30 15.25
N LEU A 446 -20.33 -2.78 14.15
CA LEU A 446 -20.90 -1.44 14.08
C LEU A 446 -22.11 -1.26 15.01
N ARG A 447 -22.96 -2.30 15.18
CA ARG A 447 -24.05 -2.26 16.15
C ARG A 447 -23.53 -2.21 17.58
N GLU A 448 -22.61 -3.11 17.97
CA GLU A 448 -21.94 -3.08 19.27
C GLU A 448 -21.38 -1.70 19.61
N ILE A 449 -20.79 -1.03 18.60
CA ILE A 449 -20.22 0.32 18.75
C ILE A 449 -21.31 1.36 18.99
N ARG A 450 -22.42 1.28 18.24
CA ARG A 450 -23.54 2.23 18.37
C ARG A 450 -24.32 2.03 19.67
N GLU A 451 -24.33 0.83 20.21
CA GLU A 451 -24.97 0.50 21.48
C GLU A 451 -24.10 0.84 22.71
N ALA A 452 -22.76 0.93 22.50
CA ALA A 452 -21.79 1.28 23.55
C ALA A 452 -21.47 2.80 23.62
N SER A 453 -22.04 3.60 22.73
CA SER A 453 -21.89 5.08 22.68
C SER A 453 -23.16 5.79 23.07
#